data_af4ec083dc9e3d8967837437ad919023
#
_entry.id   af4ec083dc9e3d8967837437ad919023
#
_cell.length_a   1.000
_cell.length_b   1.000
_cell.length_c   1.000
_cell.angle_alpha   90.00
_cell.angle_beta   90.00
_cell.angle_gamma   90.00
#
_symmetry.space_group_name_H-M   'P 1'
#
loop_
_entity.id
_entity.type
_entity.pdbx_description
1 polymer ?
#
loop_
_entity_poly.entity_id
_entity_poly.type
_entity_poly.pdbx_seq_one_letter_code
_entity_poly.pdbx_strand_id
1 'polypeptide(L)'
;MRRLTIFALVASLIYPSSASAAVKPGDVCKKIGITSTVKNVKYTCIKSGKKSLWNNGVLINKPTSSATPSPKFKDGDSCSSFGQQIKNNEGILECRNVANKKLKFFQLSLSPAAPGLAPSPEGLETCRAPDMRTTKSPGLQAIAYPVTSALNPPGIPITGNVKVAIIPIDFSDVPGTGSPSEIIDPEIKKINEWVKQFSNGKMTYEIQTSKNWIRASKDSSEYVWFHPGPVQKNPLPGAKVGTIRTPSQLAEDLMASAQDSFDYTNLKVVLFVYPKNIVNIWDAVTAYGGTIQTNKGYIGAQINATGAWLYQNKMPIWSWFIHENMHPHGLAGHAPTEGSPFALMTNQAGSSLVLAAWDQLILDWQIADQFYCVSVGKLEKATIKLSPLERDEIGTKAIMVRLSSHEVLVIESRRRDKWSSGQKDWAGLPVGFYGLLVYKVDTTKDSNRVETGGFADFVSNPNVSHGDFLGMYSAAFDGNRIIYEGETLVTNGVSIDLTKSGDHDQVTISKS
;
A
#
# COMPACT_ATOMS: atom_id res chain seq x y z
N MET A 1 -76.56 11.22 -4.63
CA MET A 1 -77.04 10.98 -6.02
C MET A 1 -76.49 12.12 -6.88
N ARG A 2 -75.65 11.84 -7.77
CA ARG A 2 -75.17 12.49 -9.01
C ARG A 2 -73.68 12.19 -9.19
N ARG A 3 -73.44 11.23 -10.07
CA ARG A 3 -72.09 10.92 -10.59
C ARG A 3 -71.70 12.01 -11.58
N LEU A 4 -70.53 12.60 -11.39
CA LEU A 4 -69.89 13.46 -12.41
C LEU A 4 -68.72 12.64 -13.00
N THR A 5 -68.85 12.33 -14.27
CA THR A 5 -67.82 11.69 -15.10
C THR A 5 -66.95 12.81 -15.68
N ILE A 6 -65.69 12.85 -15.35
CA ILE A 6 -64.71 13.76 -15.94
C ILE A 6 -63.98 13.02 -17.05
N PHE A 7 -64.20 13.42 -18.29
CA PHE A 7 -63.42 13.05 -19.47
C PHE A 7 -62.04 13.81 -19.43
N ALA A 8 -60.97 13.05 -19.34
CA ALA A 8 -59.62 13.59 -19.52
C ALA A 8 -59.26 13.56 -21.01
N LEU A 9 -59.12 14.76 -21.58
CA LEU A 9 -58.63 14.98 -22.94
C LEU A 9 -57.13 14.81 -22.93
N VAL A 10 -56.59 13.77 -23.59
CA VAL A 10 -55.15 13.59 -23.80
C VAL A 10 -54.78 14.42 -25.04
N ALA A 11 -54.18 15.60 -24.82
CA ALA A 11 -53.58 16.39 -25.85
C ALA A 11 -52.17 15.84 -26.15
N SER A 12 -52.01 15.18 -27.29
CA SER A 12 -50.69 14.73 -27.82
C SER A 12 -49.92 15.94 -28.30
N LEU A 13 -49.01 16.44 -27.49
CA LEU A 13 -48.02 17.42 -27.91
C LEU A 13 -46.97 16.74 -28.80
N ILE A 14 -47.11 16.93 -30.11
CA ILE A 14 -46.06 16.64 -31.09
C ILE A 14 -45.00 17.71 -30.93
N TYR A 15 -43.87 17.35 -30.26
CA TYR A 15 -42.68 18.18 -30.27
C TYR A 15 -41.99 18.07 -31.65
N PRO A 16 -41.73 19.14 -32.37
CA PRO A 16 -40.89 19.10 -33.54
C PRO A 16 -39.48 18.69 -33.11
N SER A 17 -38.95 17.57 -33.62
CA SER A 17 -37.58 17.19 -33.46
C SER A 17 -36.70 18.27 -34.10
N SER A 18 -36.09 19.09 -33.27
CA SER A 18 -35.06 20.05 -33.68
C SER A 18 -33.93 19.26 -34.32
N ALA A 19 -33.80 19.33 -35.65
CA ALA A 19 -32.63 18.85 -36.33
C ALA A 19 -31.38 19.49 -35.72
N SER A 20 -30.62 18.75 -34.96
CA SER A 20 -29.37 19.24 -34.37
C SER A 20 -28.44 19.63 -35.52
N ALA A 21 -28.12 20.90 -35.64
CA ALA A 21 -27.19 21.40 -36.65
C ALA A 21 -25.88 20.65 -36.53
N ALA A 22 -25.37 20.13 -37.66
CA ALA A 22 -24.13 19.37 -37.69
C ALA A 22 -22.98 20.27 -37.18
N VAL A 23 -22.30 19.80 -36.15
CA VAL A 23 -21.13 20.47 -35.53
C VAL A 23 -19.99 20.58 -36.56
N LYS A 24 -19.38 21.74 -36.70
CA LYS A 24 -18.21 22.01 -37.55
C LYS A 24 -17.04 22.55 -36.72
N PRO A 25 -15.79 22.33 -37.14
CA PRO A 25 -14.63 22.99 -36.51
C PRO A 25 -14.79 24.51 -36.51
N GLY A 26 -14.48 25.16 -35.39
CA GLY A 26 -14.55 26.59 -35.22
C GLY A 26 -15.95 27.15 -34.87
N ASP A 27 -17.01 26.35 -34.93
CA ASP A 27 -18.33 26.78 -34.45
C ASP A 27 -18.33 26.98 -32.94
N VAL A 28 -19.13 27.96 -32.47
CA VAL A 28 -19.27 28.25 -31.03
C VAL A 28 -19.96 27.07 -30.33
N CYS A 29 -19.40 26.63 -29.20
CA CYS A 29 -19.97 25.59 -28.37
C CYS A 29 -20.36 26.12 -26.98
N LYS A 30 -21.34 25.46 -26.33
CA LYS A 30 -21.98 25.96 -25.13
C LYS A 30 -21.19 25.70 -23.82
N LYS A 31 -20.37 24.66 -23.79
CA LYS A 31 -19.66 24.25 -22.55
C LYS A 31 -18.35 23.52 -22.90
N ILE A 32 -17.24 24.02 -22.35
CA ILE A 32 -15.91 23.41 -22.52
C ILE A 32 -15.95 21.96 -22.02
N GLY A 33 -15.33 21.07 -22.78
CA GLY A 33 -15.21 19.63 -22.46
C GLY A 33 -16.35 18.75 -23.00
N ILE A 34 -17.48 19.32 -23.46
CA ILE A 34 -18.49 18.49 -24.15
C ILE A 34 -17.96 17.98 -25.48
N THR A 35 -18.40 16.79 -25.88
CA THR A 35 -18.02 16.17 -27.14
C THR A 35 -19.24 15.92 -28.01
N SER A 36 -19.06 15.99 -29.33
CA SER A 36 -20.05 15.63 -30.34
C SER A 36 -19.40 14.80 -31.44
N THR A 37 -20.11 13.79 -31.93
CA THR A 37 -19.60 12.93 -33.01
C THR A 37 -20.43 13.11 -34.26
N VAL A 38 -19.81 13.53 -35.34
CA VAL A 38 -20.44 13.70 -36.66
C VAL A 38 -19.61 12.98 -37.70
N LYS A 39 -20.20 12.05 -38.47
CA LYS A 39 -19.54 11.28 -39.53
C LYS A 39 -18.19 10.66 -39.09
N ASN A 40 -18.17 9.99 -37.96
CA ASN A 40 -16.96 9.37 -37.35
C ASN A 40 -15.84 10.35 -36.95
N VAL A 41 -16.15 11.62 -36.85
CA VAL A 41 -15.23 12.63 -36.29
C VAL A 41 -15.76 13.07 -34.93
N LYS A 42 -14.96 12.93 -33.91
CA LYS A 42 -15.25 13.41 -32.54
C LYS A 42 -14.71 14.83 -32.40
N TYR A 43 -15.59 15.74 -32.16
CA TYR A 43 -15.29 17.14 -31.85
C TYR A 43 -15.34 17.33 -30.33
N THR A 44 -14.43 18.12 -29.78
CA THR A 44 -14.42 18.53 -28.37
C THR A 44 -14.48 20.04 -28.28
N CYS A 45 -15.35 20.56 -27.43
CA CYS A 45 -15.44 21.97 -27.15
C CYS A 45 -14.24 22.43 -26.33
N ILE A 46 -13.41 23.31 -26.89
CA ILE A 46 -12.19 23.83 -26.26
C ILE A 46 -12.25 25.36 -26.10
N LYS A 47 -11.50 25.90 -25.16
CA LYS A 47 -11.31 27.33 -25.02
C LYS A 47 -10.35 27.84 -26.09
N SER A 48 -10.76 28.84 -26.87
CA SER A 48 -9.92 29.52 -27.86
C SER A 48 -10.04 31.03 -27.67
N GLY A 49 -9.07 31.63 -27.01
CA GLY A 49 -9.12 33.02 -26.58
C GLY A 49 -10.29 33.31 -25.64
N LYS A 50 -11.16 34.25 -26.00
CA LYS A 50 -12.37 34.62 -25.25
C LYS A 50 -13.62 33.79 -25.59
N LYS A 51 -13.52 32.82 -26.50
CA LYS A 51 -14.66 32.02 -26.96
C LYS A 51 -14.44 30.53 -26.71
N SER A 52 -15.54 29.78 -26.65
CA SER A 52 -15.53 28.31 -26.61
C SER A 52 -15.92 27.82 -28.00
N LEU A 53 -15.04 27.04 -28.64
CA LEU A 53 -15.19 26.62 -30.04
C LEU A 53 -14.99 25.11 -30.14
N TRP A 54 -15.62 24.49 -31.13
CA TRP A 54 -15.34 23.09 -31.48
C TRP A 54 -13.95 22.98 -32.13
N ASN A 55 -13.13 22.04 -31.64
CA ASN A 55 -11.80 21.76 -32.22
C ASN A 55 -11.90 21.19 -33.65
N ASN A 56 -10.77 20.95 -34.31
CA ASN A 56 -10.71 20.40 -35.66
C ASN A 56 -11.26 18.97 -35.80
N GLY A 57 -11.69 18.37 -34.68
CA GLY A 57 -12.18 17.00 -34.64
C GLY A 57 -11.07 15.95 -34.76
N VAL A 58 -11.33 14.79 -34.16
CA VAL A 58 -10.47 13.61 -34.27
C VAL A 58 -11.28 12.50 -34.89
N LEU A 59 -10.79 11.90 -35.97
CA LEU A 59 -11.42 10.74 -36.60
C LEU A 59 -11.52 9.60 -35.57
N ILE A 60 -12.75 9.14 -35.32
CA ILE A 60 -12.98 7.91 -34.58
C ILE A 60 -12.86 6.79 -35.62
N ASN A 61 -11.69 6.21 -35.73
CA ASN A 61 -11.52 5.03 -36.58
C ASN A 61 -12.42 3.93 -35.97
N LYS A 62 -13.46 3.54 -36.78
CA LYS A 62 -14.09 2.24 -36.58
C LYS A 62 -12.95 1.21 -36.66
N PRO A 63 -12.87 0.24 -35.74
CA PRO A 63 -11.86 -0.78 -35.87
C PRO A 63 -12.16 -1.56 -37.19
N THR A 64 -11.58 -1.12 -38.27
CA THR A 64 -11.37 -1.95 -39.45
C THR A 64 -10.32 -2.97 -39.03
N SER A 65 -10.69 -4.23 -38.98
CA SER A 65 -9.78 -5.35 -38.83
C SER A 65 -8.94 -5.48 -40.12
N SER A 66 -8.08 -4.51 -40.36
CA SER A 66 -6.87 -4.73 -41.14
C SER A 66 -5.77 -4.85 -40.08
N ALA A 67 -5.43 -6.08 -39.78
CA ALA A 67 -4.23 -6.41 -39.02
C ALA A 67 -3.03 -5.87 -39.80
N THR A 68 -2.65 -4.63 -39.52
CA THR A 68 -1.26 -4.24 -39.69
C THR A 68 -0.50 -5.21 -38.80
N PRO A 69 0.48 -5.97 -39.29
CA PRO A 69 1.24 -6.87 -38.42
C PRO A 69 1.83 -6.01 -37.32
N SER A 70 1.33 -6.18 -36.12
CA SER A 70 1.95 -5.60 -34.90
C SER A 70 3.43 -5.99 -34.97
N PRO A 71 4.36 -5.07 -34.78
CA PRO A 71 5.75 -5.42 -34.72
C PRO A 71 5.85 -6.59 -33.76
N LYS A 72 6.40 -7.71 -34.23
CA LYS A 72 6.51 -8.95 -33.44
C LYS A 72 7.62 -8.77 -32.42
N PHE A 73 7.37 -7.98 -31.37
CA PHE A 73 8.25 -7.95 -30.22
C PHE A 73 8.19 -9.29 -29.52
N LYS A 74 9.32 -9.73 -29.01
CA LYS A 74 9.48 -10.97 -28.24
C LYS A 74 10.26 -10.68 -26.95
N ASP A 75 10.30 -11.66 -26.10
CA ASP A 75 11.13 -11.63 -24.88
C ASP A 75 12.58 -11.27 -25.23
N GLY A 76 13.15 -10.35 -24.46
CA GLY A 76 14.52 -9.86 -24.65
C GLY A 76 14.71 -8.74 -25.66
N ASP A 77 13.72 -8.40 -26.49
CA ASP A 77 13.81 -7.27 -27.43
C ASP A 77 13.92 -5.94 -26.66
N SER A 78 14.67 -4.99 -27.24
CA SER A 78 14.75 -3.64 -26.69
C SER A 78 13.41 -2.92 -26.75
N CYS A 79 13.10 -2.16 -25.72
CA CYS A 79 11.91 -1.31 -25.63
C CYS A 79 12.30 0.13 -25.25
N SER A 80 11.37 1.05 -25.45
CA SER A 80 11.66 2.49 -25.34
C SER A 80 11.08 3.16 -24.09
N SER A 81 10.14 2.51 -23.41
CA SER A 81 9.42 3.12 -22.29
C SER A 81 9.19 2.12 -21.18
N PHE A 82 9.75 2.41 -20.00
CA PHE A 82 9.54 1.59 -18.79
C PHE A 82 8.06 1.41 -18.49
N GLY A 83 7.65 0.18 -18.19
CA GLY A 83 6.27 -0.17 -17.93
C GLY A 83 5.36 -0.26 -19.19
N GLN A 84 5.89 -0.04 -20.40
CA GLN A 84 5.16 -0.28 -21.63
C GLN A 84 4.72 -1.74 -21.70
N GLN A 85 3.44 -1.97 -21.98
CA GLN A 85 2.89 -3.32 -22.12
C GLN A 85 2.36 -3.55 -23.52
N ILE A 86 2.64 -4.73 -24.06
CA ILE A 86 2.14 -5.21 -25.35
C ILE A 86 1.55 -6.60 -25.13
N LYS A 87 0.27 -6.76 -25.43
CA LYS A 87 -0.39 -8.07 -25.36
C LYS A 87 -0.05 -8.87 -26.61
N ASN A 88 0.36 -10.12 -26.43
CA ASN A 88 0.59 -11.09 -27.50
C ASN A 88 -0.20 -12.39 -27.22
N ASN A 89 0.01 -13.41 -28.04
CA ASN A 89 -0.68 -14.70 -27.90
C ASN A 89 -0.21 -15.51 -26.67
N GLU A 90 0.97 -15.21 -26.16
CA GLU A 90 1.59 -15.92 -25.04
C GLU A 90 1.37 -15.23 -23.70
N GLY A 91 0.86 -13.97 -23.72
CA GLY A 91 0.63 -13.20 -22.51
C GLY A 91 0.82 -11.71 -22.71
N ILE A 92 1.67 -11.12 -21.89
CA ILE A 92 2.01 -9.70 -21.90
C ILE A 92 3.52 -9.54 -21.99
N LEU A 93 4.00 -8.79 -22.95
CA LEU A 93 5.37 -8.27 -22.95
C LEU A 93 5.39 -6.96 -22.14
N GLU A 94 6.23 -6.87 -21.14
CA GLU A 94 6.38 -5.67 -20.32
C GLU A 94 7.83 -5.16 -20.39
N CYS A 95 7.96 -3.86 -20.66
CA CYS A 95 9.24 -3.19 -20.75
C CYS A 95 9.81 -2.89 -19.35
N ARG A 96 10.97 -3.45 -19.03
CA ARG A 96 11.62 -3.33 -17.70
C ARG A 96 13.08 -2.95 -17.81
N ASN A 97 13.62 -2.44 -16.71
CA ASN A 97 15.05 -2.19 -16.57
C ASN A 97 15.85 -3.51 -16.53
N VAL A 98 17.01 -3.47 -17.15
CA VAL A 98 18.07 -4.47 -17.04
C VAL A 98 19.41 -3.77 -16.81
N ALA A 99 20.46 -4.52 -16.57
CA ALA A 99 21.80 -4.01 -16.39
C ALA A 99 22.18 -2.93 -17.43
N ASN A 100 23.03 -2.00 -17.03
CA ASN A 100 23.51 -0.90 -17.89
C ASN A 100 22.42 0.08 -18.37
N LYS A 101 21.40 0.33 -17.57
CA LYS A 101 20.29 1.28 -17.86
C LYS A 101 19.53 0.97 -19.16
N LYS A 102 19.57 -0.27 -19.62
CA LYS A 102 18.85 -0.70 -20.80
C LYS A 102 17.42 -1.07 -20.43
N LEU A 103 16.54 -1.00 -21.42
CA LEU A 103 15.16 -1.45 -21.33
C LEU A 103 14.94 -2.62 -22.28
N LYS A 104 14.35 -3.69 -21.76
CA LYS A 104 13.96 -4.88 -22.54
C LYS A 104 12.54 -5.30 -22.24
N PHE A 105 11.90 -5.93 -23.20
CA PHE A 105 10.65 -6.62 -22.99
C PHE A 105 10.86 -7.95 -22.27
N PHE A 106 10.01 -8.20 -21.31
CA PHE A 106 9.89 -9.46 -20.58
C PHE A 106 8.54 -10.09 -20.86
N GLN A 107 8.55 -11.35 -21.26
CA GLN A 107 7.33 -12.12 -21.44
C GLN A 107 6.76 -12.50 -20.08
N LEU A 108 5.52 -12.09 -19.83
CA LEU A 108 4.74 -12.42 -18.65
C LEU A 108 3.60 -13.34 -19.04
N SER A 109 3.43 -14.40 -18.29
CA SER A 109 2.30 -15.29 -18.44
C SER A 109 1.03 -14.64 -17.91
N LEU A 110 -0.11 -14.86 -18.55
CA LEU A 110 -1.41 -14.41 -18.01
C LEU A 110 -1.76 -15.09 -16.69
N SER A 111 -1.25 -16.29 -16.50
CA SER A 111 -1.42 -17.08 -15.26
C SER A 111 -0.10 -17.83 -15.01
N PRO A 112 0.89 -17.20 -14.37
CA PRO A 112 2.16 -17.83 -14.10
C PRO A 112 1.98 -19.01 -13.17
N ALA A 113 2.59 -20.15 -13.50
CA ALA A 113 2.66 -21.27 -12.58
C ALA A 113 3.55 -20.92 -11.38
N ALA A 114 3.12 -21.28 -10.18
CA ALA A 114 3.91 -21.07 -8.96
C ALA A 114 5.31 -21.73 -9.12
N PRO A 115 6.40 -21.07 -8.66
CA PRO A 115 7.76 -21.55 -8.88
C PRO A 115 8.12 -22.78 -8.05
N GLY A 116 7.30 -23.10 -7.04
CA GLY A 116 7.62 -24.12 -6.05
C GLY A 116 8.59 -23.64 -4.98
N LEU A 117 8.88 -24.53 -4.02
CA LEU A 117 9.78 -24.26 -2.91
C LEU A 117 11.18 -24.79 -3.26
N ALA A 118 12.22 -23.98 -3.05
CA ALA A 118 13.59 -24.43 -3.15
C ALA A 118 13.98 -25.15 -1.84
N PRO A 119 14.56 -26.35 -1.91
CA PRO A 119 14.99 -27.04 -0.70
C PRO A 119 16.09 -26.24 0.00
N SER A 120 15.85 -25.88 1.25
CA SER A 120 16.83 -25.17 2.07
C SER A 120 17.89 -26.14 2.60
N PRO A 121 19.19 -25.79 2.51
CA PRO A 121 20.24 -26.65 3.03
C PRO A 121 20.28 -26.70 4.55
N GLU A 122 19.73 -25.70 5.21
CA GLU A 122 19.60 -25.62 6.66
C GLU A 122 18.16 -25.26 7.05
N GLY A 123 17.74 -25.65 8.23
CA GLY A 123 16.42 -25.30 8.74
C GLY A 123 16.29 -23.82 9.00
N LEU A 124 15.05 -23.32 8.98
CA LEU A 124 14.71 -21.91 9.19
C LEU A 124 15.28 -21.35 10.50
N GLU A 125 15.44 -22.20 11.52
CA GLU A 125 16.02 -21.83 12.83
C GLU A 125 17.44 -21.23 12.68
N THR A 126 18.19 -21.65 11.68
CA THR A 126 19.53 -21.09 11.39
C THR A 126 19.43 -19.60 11.10
N CYS A 127 18.36 -19.13 10.44
CA CYS A 127 18.19 -17.72 10.07
C CYS A 127 17.45 -16.89 11.14
N ARG A 128 16.90 -17.51 12.18
CA ARG A 128 16.25 -16.82 13.30
C ARG A 128 17.30 -16.24 14.23
N ALA A 129 17.77 -15.01 13.94
CA ALA A 129 18.69 -14.30 14.81
C ALA A 129 17.99 -13.82 16.07
N PRO A 130 18.51 -14.11 17.28
CA PRO A 130 17.94 -13.60 18.53
C PRO A 130 18.19 -12.10 18.68
N ASP A 131 17.38 -11.44 19.51
CA ASP A 131 17.60 -10.05 19.91
C ASP A 131 18.87 -9.93 20.76
N MET A 132 19.89 -9.33 20.22
CA MET A 132 21.22 -9.16 20.86
C MET A 132 21.44 -7.72 21.34
N ARG A 133 20.41 -6.88 21.37
CA ARG A 133 20.54 -5.50 21.85
C ARG A 133 20.91 -5.46 23.33
N THR A 134 21.93 -4.69 23.66
CA THR A 134 22.35 -4.42 25.04
C THR A 134 21.50 -3.35 25.72
N THR A 135 20.98 -2.41 24.94
CA THR A 135 20.06 -1.37 25.35
C THR A 135 18.83 -1.38 24.47
N LYS A 136 17.65 -1.20 25.08
CA LYS A 136 16.38 -1.12 24.36
C LYS A 136 15.71 0.20 24.70
N SER A 137 15.39 0.97 23.69
CA SER A 137 14.62 2.20 23.89
C SER A 137 13.24 1.87 24.49
N PRO A 138 12.71 2.69 25.41
CA PRO A 138 11.38 2.47 25.95
C PRO A 138 10.32 2.43 24.85
N GLY A 139 9.40 1.47 24.94
CA GLY A 139 8.33 1.30 23.95
C GLY A 139 8.74 0.63 22.65
N LEU A 140 9.97 0.12 22.55
CA LEU A 140 10.47 -0.52 21.36
C LEU A 140 10.03 -1.97 21.26
N GLN A 141 9.49 -2.29 20.13
CA GLN A 141 9.00 -3.60 19.75
C GLN A 141 10.16 -4.56 19.45
N ALA A 142 9.83 -5.78 19.08
CA ALA A 142 10.82 -6.77 18.67
C ALA A 142 11.42 -6.40 17.30
N ILE A 143 12.73 -6.62 17.19
CA ILE A 143 13.49 -6.52 15.94
C ILE A 143 13.97 -7.88 15.47
N ALA A 144 13.77 -8.90 16.28
CA ALA A 144 14.29 -10.25 16.10
C ALA A 144 13.31 -11.30 16.59
N TYR A 145 13.56 -12.55 16.22
CA TYR A 145 12.74 -13.69 16.62
C TYR A 145 13.03 -14.13 18.09
N PRO A 146 12.04 -14.56 18.82
CA PRO A 146 10.61 -14.40 18.53
C PRO A 146 10.12 -12.98 18.84
N VAL A 147 9.11 -12.54 18.13
CA VAL A 147 8.35 -11.38 18.56
C VAL A 147 7.76 -11.72 19.93
N THR A 148 8.37 -11.19 20.97
CA THR A 148 7.73 -11.22 22.27
C THR A 148 6.68 -10.11 22.28
N SER A 149 5.44 -10.47 22.54
CA SER A 149 4.33 -9.50 22.79
C SER A 149 4.60 -8.67 24.06
N ALA A 150 5.86 -8.39 24.31
CA ALA A 150 6.39 -7.73 25.50
C ALA A 150 6.22 -6.20 25.49
N LEU A 151 5.27 -5.69 24.74
CA LEU A 151 4.80 -4.35 24.97
C LEU A 151 3.86 -4.37 26.15
N ASN A 152 4.15 -3.53 27.10
CA ASN A 152 3.34 -3.28 28.28
C ASN A 152 1.86 -3.23 27.96
N PRO A 153 1.06 -3.84 28.79
CA PRO A 153 0.02 -4.80 28.51
C PRO A 153 -1.11 -4.26 27.67
N PRO A 154 -1.82 -5.08 27.02
CA PRO A 154 -1.51 -6.31 26.31
C PRO A 154 -1.37 -6.05 24.82
N GLY A 155 -0.25 -6.43 24.21
CA GLY A 155 -0.07 -6.39 22.76
C GLY A 155 -1.21 -7.11 22.02
N ILE A 156 -1.30 -6.90 20.72
CA ILE A 156 -2.24 -7.61 19.87
C ILE A 156 -1.66 -9.00 19.55
N PRO A 157 -2.43 -10.09 19.65
CA PRO A 157 -1.94 -11.41 19.28
C PRO A 157 -1.49 -11.47 17.81
N ILE A 158 -0.43 -12.20 17.54
CA ILE A 158 0.08 -12.43 16.17
C ILE A 158 -0.60 -13.61 15.46
N THR A 159 -1.46 -14.34 16.15
CA THR A 159 -2.21 -15.49 15.63
C THR A 159 -3.64 -15.49 16.14
N GLY A 160 -4.53 -16.21 15.44
CA GLY A 160 -5.93 -16.35 15.80
C GLY A 160 -6.78 -15.16 15.39
N ASN A 161 -7.93 -14.99 16.01
CA ASN A 161 -8.88 -13.93 15.70
C ASN A 161 -8.65 -12.72 16.61
N VAL A 162 -8.47 -11.55 16.01
CA VAL A 162 -8.36 -10.27 16.71
C VAL A 162 -9.63 -9.47 16.47
N LYS A 163 -10.35 -9.13 17.53
CA LYS A 163 -11.55 -8.30 17.43
C LYS A 163 -11.19 -6.84 17.20
N VAL A 164 -11.80 -6.25 16.17
CA VAL A 164 -11.62 -4.87 15.73
C VAL A 164 -12.97 -4.19 15.57
N ALA A 165 -13.11 -2.96 16.04
CA ALA A 165 -14.26 -2.12 15.71
C ALA A 165 -13.82 -0.98 14.79
N ILE A 166 -14.48 -0.86 13.63
CA ILE A 166 -14.37 0.31 12.76
C ILE A 166 -15.64 1.14 12.96
N ILE A 167 -15.49 2.28 13.59
CA ILE A 167 -16.59 3.11 14.07
C ILE A 167 -16.69 4.37 13.22
N PRO A 168 -17.72 4.48 12.34
CA PRO A 168 -17.96 5.71 11.60
C PRO A 168 -18.51 6.79 12.53
N ILE A 169 -17.76 7.86 12.69
CA ILE A 169 -18.13 9.00 13.53
C ILE A 169 -18.32 10.23 12.64
N ASP A 170 -19.44 10.93 12.83
CA ASP A 170 -19.64 12.26 12.26
C ASP A 170 -19.87 13.29 13.38
N PHE A 171 -19.90 14.56 12.98
CA PHE A 171 -20.02 15.69 13.89
C PHE A 171 -21.16 16.61 13.44
N SER A 172 -21.70 17.43 14.37
CA SER A 172 -22.78 18.36 14.03
C SER A 172 -22.33 19.42 13.00
N ASP A 173 -21.08 19.88 13.08
CA ASP A 173 -20.44 20.81 12.16
C ASP A 173 -19.85 20.14 10.90
N VAL A 174 -19.68 18.81 10.90
CA VAL A 174 -19.21 18.01 9.77
C VAL A 174 -20.06 16.72 9.68
N PRO A 175 -21.33 16.82 9.29
CA PRO A 175 -22.20 15.65 9.19
C PRO A 175 -21.72 14.70 8.09
N GLY A 176 -21.82 13.41 8.36
CA GLY A 176 -21.57 12.37 7.38
C GLY A 176 -22.62 12.38 6.28
N THR A 177 -22.20 12.26 5.03
CA THR A 177 -23.09 12.16 3.87
C THR A 177 -23.05 10.75 3.29
N GLY A 178 -24.21 10.23 2.88
CA GLY A 178 -24.30 8.86 2.37
C GLY A 178 -24.07 7.79 3.44
N SER A 179 -23.88 6.56 3.01
CA SER A 179 -23.55 5.45 3.91
C SER A 179 -22.05 5.41 4.21
N PRO A 180 -21.66 5.28 5.48
CA PRO A 180 -20.23 5.07 5.80
C PRO A 180 -19.66 3.79 5.18
N SER A 181 -20.52 2.81 4.85
CA SER A 181 -20.11 1.58 4.14
C SER A 181 -19.42 1.85 2.80
N GLU A 182 -19.77 2.94 2.12
CA GLU A 182 -19.10 3.34 0.86
C GLU A 182 -17.61 3.64 1.05
N ILE A 183 -17.23 4.08 2.25
CA ILE A 183 -15.83 4.35 2.63
C ILE A 183 -15.19 3.10 3.25
N ILE A 184 -15.92 2.42 4.14
CA ILE A 184 -15.36 1.41 5.05
C ILE A 184 -15.29 0.01 4.42
N ASP A 185 -16.31 -0.43 3.66
CA ASP A 185 -16.35 -1.80 3.13
C ASP A 185 -15.17 -2.13 2.20
N PRO A 186 -14.75 -1.23 1.27
CA PRO A 186 -13.57 -1.47 0.47
C PRO A 186 -12.28 -1.61 1.29
N GLU A 187 -12.18 -0.84 2.39
CA GLU A 187 -11.03 -0.87 3.29
C GLU A 187 -10.99 -2.17 4.08
N ILE A 188 -12.12 -2.62 4.65
CA ILE A 188 -12.25 -3.92 5.35
C ILE A 188 -11.82 -5.06 4.45
N LYS A 189 -12.28 -5.05 3.20
CA LYS A 189 -11.91 -6.08 2.22
C LYS A 189 -10.39 -6.14 2.04
N LYS A 190 -9.74 -4.99 1.88
CA LYS A 190 -8.28 -4.90 1.72
C LYS A 190 -7.53 -5.33 2.98
N ILE A 191 -7.96 -4.90 4.15
CA ILE A 191 -7.41 -5.32 5.43
C ILE A 191 -7.40 -6.85 5.53
N ASN A 192 -8.56 -7.48 5.31
CA ASN A 192 -8.69 -8.93 5.44
C ASN A 192 -7.89 -9.69 4.39
N GLU A 193 -7.86 -9.22 3.14
CA GLU A 193 -7.05 -9.82 2.08
C GLU A 193 -5.56 -9.75 2.38
N TRP A 194 -5.08 -8.60 2.86
CA TRP A 194 -3.67 -8.40 3.19
C TRP A 194 -3.25 -9.27 4.36
N VAL A 195 -4.01 -9.22 5.45
CA VAL A 195 -3.71 -10.00 6.66
C VAL A 195 -3.72 -11.50 6.36
N LYS A 196 -4.72 -11.98 5.62
CA LYS A 196 -4.79 -13.39 5.22
C LYS A 196 -3.57 -13.81 4.42
N GLN A 197 -3.15 -13.00 3.45
CA GLN A 197 -2.01 -13.32 2.59
C GLN A 197 -0.70 -13.35 3.39
N PHE A 198 -0.37 -12.27 4.09
CA PHE A 198 0.94 -12.15 4.74
C PHE A 198 1.07 -12.98 6.01
N SER A 199 -0.03 -13.26 6.72
CA SER A 199 -0.03 -14.19 7.85
C SER A 199 -0.17 -15.65 7.43
N ASN A 200 -0.30 -15.95 6.13
CA ASN A 200 -0.64 -17.30 5.63
C ASN A 200 -1.88 -17.88 6.33
N GLY A 201 -2.85 -17.02 6.64
CA GLY A 201 -4.09 -17.39 7.32
C GLY A 201 -3.93 -17.69 8.82
N LYS A 202 -2.76 -17.48 9.42
CA LYS A 202 -2.54 -17.69 10.87
C LYS A 202 -3.25 -16.66 11.74
N MET A 203 -3.56 -15.48 11.18
CA MET A 203 -4.27 -14.40 11.87
C MET A 203 -5.44 -13.89 11.02
N THR A 204 -6.48 -13.44 11.70
CA THR A 204 -7.63 -12.75 11.08
C THR A 204 -8.08 -11.58 11.94
N TYR A 205 -8.58 -10.52 11.31
CA TYR A 205 -9.34 -9.49 12.00
C TYR A 205 -10.84 -9.80 11.90
N GLU A 206 -11.49 -9.96 13.05
CA GLU A 206 -12.95 -10.01 13.18
C GLU A 206 -13.45 -8.58 13.31
N ILE A 207 -13.86 -8.00 12.18
CA ILE A 207 -14.18 -6.57 12.10
C ILE A 207 -15.69 -6.38 12.24
N GLN A 208 -16.10 -5.59 13.25
CA GLN A 208 -17.45 -5.06 13.38
C GLN A 208 -17.49 -3.59 12.96
N THR A 209 -18.57 -3.15 12.33
CA THR A 209 -18.79 -1.76 11.92
C THR A 209 -20.28 -1.40 11.94
N SER A 210 -20.60 -0.10 11.92
CA SER A 210 -21.97 0.41 11.81
C SER A 210 -22.29 0.80 10.36
N LYS A 211 -23.54 0.55 9.94
CA LYS A 211 -24.06 1.02 8.65
C LYS A 211 -24.44 2.50 8.65
N ASN A 212 -24.53 3.09 9.83
CA ASN A 212 -24.92 4.49 10.01
C ASN A 212 -23.78 5.27 10.66
N TRP A 213 -23.67 6.55 10.33
CA TRP A 213 -22.84 7.48 11.06
C TRP A 213 -23.31 7.59 12.50
N ILE A 214 -22.38 7.58 13.42
CA ILE A 214 -22.61 7.79 14.84
C ILE A 214 -22.23 9.23 15.14
N ARG A 215 -23.18 10.01 15.65
CA ARG A 215 -22.95 11.42 15.96
C ARG A 215 -22.11 11.57 17.23
N ALA A 216 -20.96 12.23 17.12
CA ALA A 216 -20.18 12.65 18.28
C ALA A 216 -20.97 13.64 19.13
N SER A 217 -20.71 13.64 20.44
CA SER A 217 -21.39 14.54 21.39
C SER A 217 -20.96 16.01 21.26
N LYS A 218 -19.86 16.29 20.58
CA LYS A 218 -19.25 17.60 20.38
C LYS A 218 -18.99 17.87 18.91
N ASP A 219 -18.79 19.12 18.57
CA ASP A 219 -18.37 19.54 17.23
C ASP A 219 -16.94 19.10 16.93
N SER A 220 -16.61 18.85 15.66
CA SER A 220 -15.27 18.45 15.24
C SER A 220 -14.21 19.47 15.67
N SER A 221 -14.59 20.74 15.71
CA SER A 221 -13.72 21.85 16.14
C SER A 221 -13.26 21.76 17.60
N GLU A 222 -13.94 20.97 18.43
CA GLU A 222 -13.52 20.72 19.81
C GLU A 222 -12.45 19.62 19.94
N TYR A 223 -12.27 18.82 18.88
CA TYR A 223 -11.30 17.72 18.82
C TYR A 223 -10.07 18.07 17.99
N VAL A 224 -9.76 19.33 17.83
CA VAL A 224 -8.60 19.76 17.04
C VAL A 224 -7.35 19.10 17.57
N TRP A 225 -6.82 18.20 16.78
CA TRP A 225 -5.58 17.49 17.05
C TRP A 225 -4.50 17.96 16.07
N PHE A 226 -3.42 18.49 16.61
CA PHE A 226 -2.21 18.79 15.87
C PHE A 226 -1.07 17.96 16.47
N HIS A 227 -0.32 17.31 15.60
CA HIS A 227 0.94 16.71 16.02
C HIS A 227 1.85 17.83 16.56
N PRO A 228 2.49 17.68 17.72
CA PRO A 228 3.31 18.73 18.35
C PRO A 228 4.62 19.04 17.60
N GLY A 229 4.73 18.70 16.31
CA GLY A 229 5.91 18.92 15.49
C GLY A 229 5.88 20.24 14.71
N PRO A 230 7.03 20.72 14.22
CA PRO A 230 7.16 22.01 13.52
C PRO A 230 6.47 22.05 12.14
N VAL A 231 5.86 20.97 11.68
CA VAL A 231 5.33 20.81 10.32
C VAL A 231 3.98 21.46 10.12
N GLN A 232 3.25 21.80 11.18
CA GLN A 232 1.88 22.30 11.04
C GLN A 232 1.72 23.77 11.43
N LYS A 233 2.36 24.63 10.67
CA LYS A 233 2.14 26.08 10.83
C LYS A 233 0.85 26.60 10.19
N ASN A 234 0.20 25.84 9.31
CA ASN A 234 -1.00 26.25 8.61
C ASN A 234 -2.06 25.15 8.66
N PRO A 235 -3.07 25.24 9.54
CA PRO A 235 -4.23 24.40 9.44
C PRO A 235 -4.90 24.59 8.06
N LEU A 236 -5.65 23.58 7.61
CA LEU A 236 -6.42 23.71 6.37
C LEU A 236 -7.30 24.99 6.39
N PRO A 237 -7.51 25.62 5.23
CA PRO A 237 -8.46 26.73 5.14
C PRO A 237 -9.82 26.32 5.72
N GLY A 238 -10.30 27.07 6.70
CA GLY A 238 -11.56 26.78 7.38
C GLY A 238 -11.44 25.95 8.67
N ALA A 239 -10.27 25.40 8.99
CA ALA A 239 -10.05 24.75 10.30
C ALA A 239 -10.05 25.79 11.42
N LYS A 240 -10.78 25.50 12.49
CA LYS A 240 -10.78 26.32 13.71
C LYS A 240 -9.67 25.86 14.64
N VAL A 241 -8.99 26.79 15.28
CA VAL A 241 -8.07 26.47 16.37
C VAL A 241 -8.91 26.17 17.61
N GLY A 242 -8.95 24.93 18.03
CA GLY A 242 -9.69 24.48 19.20
C GLY A 242 -8.77 24.01 20.33
N THR A 243 -9.35 23.42 21.34
CA THR A 243 -8.61 22.80 22.43
C THR A 243 -7.95 21.52 21.95
N ILE A 244 -6.62 21.45 22.05
CA ILE A 244 -5.87 20.21 21.76
C ILE A 244 -6.25 19.19 22.81
N ARG A 245 -6.74 18.02 22.38
CA ARG A 245 -7.04 16.90 23.27
C ARG A 245 -6.01 15.80 23.07
N THR A 246 -5.76 15.05 24.13
CA THR A 246 -4.91 13.86 24.01
C THR A 246 -5.64 12.78 23.19
N PRO A 247 -4.92 11.86 22.52
CA PRO A 247 -5.53 10.73 21.84
C PRO A 247 -6.49 9.93 22.72
N SER A 248 -6.15 9.75 24.00
CA SER A 248 -7.00 9.06 24.97
C SER A 248 -8.31 9.80 25.22
N GLN A 249 -8.26 11.12 25.44
CA GLN A 249 -9.48 11.93 25.64
C GLN A 249 -10.39 11.93 24.41
N LEU A 250 -9.79 12.02 23.21
CA LEU A 250 -10.53 11.90 21.95
C LEU A 250 -11.25 10.55 21.88
N ALA A 251 -10.52 9.48 22.16
CA ALA A 251 -11.06 8.13 22.11
C ALA A 251 -12.16 7.90 23.13
N GLU A 252 -11.99 8.37 24.37
CA GLU A 252 -13.01 8.28 25.43
C GLU A 252 -14.32 8.97 25.04
N ASP A 253 -14.23 10.21 24.52
CA ASP A 253 -15.40 10.98 24.09
C ASP A 253 -16.13 10.31 22.90
N LEU A 254 -15.39 9.81 21.90
CA LEU A 254 -15.96 9.14 20.75
C LEU A 254 -16.53 7.76 21.09
N MET A 255 -15.87 7.02 21.99
CA MET A 255 -16.38 5.75 22.49
C MET A 255 -17.67 5.92 23.30
N ALA A 256 -17.77 6.99 24.10
CA ALA A 256 -19.00 7.30 24.82
C ALA A 256 -20.19 7.51 23.88
N SER A 257 -19.96 8.10 22.70
CA SER A 257 -20.99 8.28 21.68
C SER A 257 -21.41 6.96 20.98
N ALA A 258 -20.51 5.97 20.96
CA ALA A 258 -20.71 4.70 20.24
C ALA A 258 -21.06 3.52 21.16
N GLN A 259 -21.09 3.73 22.47
CA GLN A 259 -21.09 2.66 23.50
C GLN A 259 -22.20 1.61 23.36
N ASP A 260 -23.35 1.96 22.82
CA ASP A 260 -24.50 1.04 22.70
C ASP A 260 -24.54 0.30 21.34
N SER A 261 -23.63 0.64 20.43
CA SER A 261 -23.67 0.18 19.05
C SER A 261 -22.73 -1.00 18.75
N PHE A 262 -21.82 -1.35 19.69
CA PHE A 262 -20.78 -2.35 19.48
C PHE A 262 -20.66 -3.33 20.65
N ASP A 263 -20.16 -4.52 20.36
CA ASP A 263 -19.68 -5.47 21.36
C ASP A 263 -18.19 -5.19 21.66
N TYR A 264 -17.92 -4.72 22.87
CA TYR A 264 -16.56 -4.41 23.33
C TYR A 264 -15.85 -5.58 24.02
N THR A 265 -16.50 -6.73 24.12
CA THR A 265 -15.94 -7.91 24.80
C THR A 265 -14.69 -8.39 24.06
N ASN A 266 -13.54 -8.32 24.73
CA ASN A 266 -12.22 -8.67 24.18
C ASN A 266 -11.80 -7.83 22.94
N LEU A 267 -12.38 -6.66 22.77
CA LEU A 267 -11.98 -5.75 21.69
C LEU A 267 -10.54 -5.29 21.87
N LYS A 268 -9.72 -5.41 20.83
CA LYS A 268 -8.28 -5.07 20.87
C LYS A 268 -7.96 -3.78 20.12
N VAL A 269 -8.69 -3.50 19.05
CA VAL A 269 -8.40 -2.39 18.14
C VAL A 269 -9.67 -1.61 17.86
N VAL A 270 -9.56 -0.29 17.88
CA VAL A 270 -10.60 0.63 17.42
C VAL A 270 -10.03 1.49 16.30
N LEU A 271 -10.81 1.71 15.25
CA LEU A 271 -10.58 2.70 14.22
C LEU A 271 -11.79 3.62 14.11
N PHE A 272 -11.64 4.89 14.43
CA PHE A 272 -12.64 5.91 14.12
C PHE A 272 -12.46 6.41 12.69
N VAL A 273 -13.51 6.35 11.89
CA VAL A 273 -13.52 6.84 10.51
C VAL A 273 -14.42 8.07 10.42
N TYR A 274 -13.84 9.19 9.99
CA TYR A 274 -14.55 10.46 9.84
C TYR A 274 -15.01 10.70 8.41
N PRO A 275 -15.98 11.62 8.19
CA PRO A 275 -16.36 12.06 6.85
C PRO A 275 -15.16 12.64 6.08
N LYS A 276 -15.13 12.42 4.76
CA LYS A 276 -13.99 12.85 3.90
C LYS A 276 -13.77 14.37 3.87
N ASN A 277 -14.79 15.14 4.22
CA ASN A 277 -14.73 16.61 4.30
C ASN A 277 -14.30 17.13 5.69
N ILE A 278 -13.83 16.26 6.57
CA ILE A 278 -13.26 16.69 7.86
C ILE A 278 -12.06 17.60 7.63
N VAL A 279 -11.99 18.71 8.36
CA VAL A 279 -10.89 19.69 8.29
C VAL A 279 -10.30 20.03 9.66
N ASN A 280 -11.12 20.01 10.71
CA ASN A 280 -10.70 20.40 12.05
C ASN A 280 -9.82 19.34 12.72
N ILE A 281 -9.98 18.07 12.36
CA ILE A 281 -9.12 16.98 12.83
C ILE A 281 -8.16 16.65 11.69
N TRP A 282 -6.95 17.20 11.78
CA TRP A 282 -5.96 17.06 10.70
C TRP A 282 -5.26 15.71 10.69
N ASP A 283 -4.63 15.37 11.82
CA ASP A 283 -3.80 14.18 11.88
C ASP A 283 -4.63 12.91 12.00
N ALA A 284 -4.16 11.86 11.37
CA ALA A 284 -4.53 10.51 11.73
C ALA A 284 -3.85 10.19 13.08
N VAL A 285 -4.65 9.75 14.02
CA VAL A 285 -4.21 9.53 15.39
C VAL A 285 -4.02 8.06 15.67
N THR A 286 -2.89 7.74 16.28
CA THR A 286 -2.60 6.41 16.80
C THR A 286 -2.20 6.53 18.27
N ALA A 287 -2.85 5.77 19.13
CA ALA A 287 -2.51 5.67 20.54
C ALA A 287 -2.19 4.22 20.90
N TYR A 288 -1.00 4.00 21.44
CA TYR A 288 -0.52 2.70 21.88
C TYR A 288 -0.71 2.50 23.37
N GLY A 289 -0.98 1.26 23.78
CA GLY A 289 -0.89 0.83 25.17
C GLY A 289 -1.90 1.47 26.11
N GLY A 290 -2.86 2.20 25.57
CA GLY A 290 -3.95 2.79 26.36
C GLY A 290 -5.06 1.78 26.56
N THR A 291 -5.53 1.64 27.81
CA THR A 291 -6.82 1.01 28.06
C THR A 291 -7.88 2.08 28.13
N ILE A 292 -8.89 2.01 27.26
CA ILE A 292 -10.09 2.84 27.41
C ILE A 292 -11.10 2.09 28.24
N GLN A 293 -11.50 2.68 29.35
CA GLN A 293 -12.59 2.18 30.15
C GLN A 293 -13.91 2.50 29.46
N THR A 294 -14.73 1.49 29.21
CA THR A 294 -16.11 1.65 28.77
C THR A 294 -17.06 1.06 29.80
N ASN A 295 -18.36 1.33 29.65
CA ASN A 295 -19.40 0.70 30.47
C ASN A 295 -19.51 -0.83 30.26
N LYS A 296 -18.85 -1.36 29.22
CA LYS A 296 -18.82 -2.78 28.86
C LYS A 296 -17.44 -3.42 28.99
N GLY A 297 -16.50 -2.76 29.67
CA GLY A 297 -15.14 -3.26 29.89
C GLY A 297 -14.06 -2.39 29.28
N TYR A 298 -12.85 -2.94 29.21
CA TYR A 298 -11.69 -2.24 28.67
C TYR A 298 -11.49 -2.57 27.19
N ILE A 299 -11.19 -1.52 26.40
CA ILE A 299 -10.59 -1.68 25.09
C ILE A 299 -9.10 -1.53 25.27
N GLY A 300 -8.36 -2.54 24.91
CA GLY A 300 -6.91 -2.48 25.12
C GLY A 300 -6.16 -2.91 23.91
N ALA A 301 -5.39 -2.12 23.33
CA ALA A 301 -4.10 -2.18 22.69
C ALA A 301 -3.91 -1.04 21.70
N GLN A 302 -4.88 -0.73 20.82
CA GLN A 302 -4.67 0.23 19.76
C GLN A 302 -5.94 1.03 19.49
N ILE A 303 -5.78 2.34 19.46
CA ILE A 303 -6.82 3.27 19.05
C ILE A 303 -6.28 4.06 17.86
N ASN A 304 -7.04 4.01 16.78
CA ASN A 304 -6.73 4.74 15.57
C ASN A 304 -7.91 5.68 15.25
N ALA A 305 -7.62 6.81 14.64
CA ALA A 305 -8.63 7.68 14.07
C ALA A 305 -8.13 8.28 12.77
N THR A 306 -8.97 8.29 11.75
CA THR A 306 -8.65 8.99 10.50
C THR A 306 -8.57 10.50 10.75
N GLY A 307 -7.90 11.22 9.83
CA GLY A 307 -7.85 12.66 9.83
C GLY A 307 -7.90 13.21 8.42
N ALA A 308 -8.01 14.52 8.30
CA ALA A 308 -8.02 15.22 7.01
C ALA A 308 -6.77 14.89 6.18
N TRP A 309 -5.64 14.68 6.84
CA TRP A 309 -4.36 14.34 6.22
C TRP A 309 -4.43 13.06 5.36
N LEU A 310 -5.08 12.00 5.83
CA LEU A 310 -5.24 10.75 5.05
C LEU A 310 -6.00 11.02 3.75
N TYR A 311 -7.11 11.77 3.84
CA TYR A 311 -7.96 12.06 2.68
C TYR A 311 -7.30 13.02 1.69
N GLN A 312 -6.61 14.04 2.19
CA GLN A 312 -5.90 15.04 1.38
C GLN A 312 -4.76 14.39 0.58
N ASN A 313 -4.02 13.51 1.20
CA ASN A 313 -2.91 12.80 0.56
C ASN A 313 -3.38 11.55 -0.20
N LYS A 314 -4.70 11.27 -0.23
CA LYS A 314 -5.28 10.09 -0.89
C LYS A 314 -4.65 8.78 -0.40
N MET A 315 -4.23 8.77 0.85
CA MET A 315 -3.66 7.58 1.47
C MET A 315 -4.79 6.57 1.75
N PRO A 316 -4.65 5.30 1.36
CA PRO A 316 -5.63 4.29 1.69
C PRO A 316 -5.69 4.08 3.21
N ILE A 317 -6.91 4.06 3.76
CA ILE A 317 -7.11 3.85 5.20
C ILE A 317 -6.56 2.48 5.61
N TRP A 318 -6.77 1.45 4.77
CA TRP A 318 -6.36 0.09 5.07
C TRP A 318 -4.84 -0.05 5.28
N SER A 319 -4.03 0.59 4.42
CA SER A 319 -2.56 0.45 4.52
C SER A 319 -2.01 1.19 5.73
N TRP A 320 -2.51 2.39 6.01
CA TRP A 320 -2.18 3.11 7.22
C TRP A 320 -2.62 2.33 8.46
N PHE A 321 -3.87 1.86 8.50
CA PHE A 321 -4.41 1.08 9.62
C PHE A 321 -3.57 -0.17 9.91
N ILE A 322 -3.20 -0.93 8.88
CA ILE A 322 -2.37 -2.13 9.07
C ILE A 322 -0.98 -1.75 9.57
N HIS A 323 -0.33 -0.75 8.98
CA HIS A 323 0.97 -0.25 9.43
C HIS A 323 0.96 0.04 10.93
N GLU A 324 0.01 0.86 11.37
CA GLU A 324 -0.11 1.25 12.78
C GLU A 324 -0.42 0.07 13.70
N ASN A 325 -1.16 -0.93 13.22
CA ASN A 325 -1.45 -2.12 14.02
C ASN A 325 -0.33 -3.15 14.05
N MET A 326 0.56 -3.17 13.07
CA MET A 326 1.73 -4.04 13.13
C MET A 326 2.66 -3.70 14.29
N HIS A 327 2.71 -2.45 14.72
CA HIS A 327 3.47 -2.06 15.91
C HIS A 327 2.98 -2.77 17.19
N PRO A 328 1.71 -2.74 17.60
CA PRO A 328 1.24 -3.50 18.75
C PRO A 328 1.20 -5.02 18.52
N HIS A 329 1.27 -5.52 17.28
CA HIS A 329 1.58 -6.93 17.01
C HIS A 329 3.05 -7.27 17.32
N GLY A 330 3.89 -6.27 17.52
CA GLY A 330 5.26 -6.41 17.99
C GLY A 330 6.33 -6.01 17.00
N LEU A 331 6.00 -5.51 15.81
CA LEU A 331 7.00 -5.04 14.87
C LEU A 331 7.59 -3.71 15.31
N ALA A 332 8.92 -3.67 15.35
CA ALA A 332 9.64 -2.45 15.59
C ALA A 332 9.62 -1.56 14.35
N GLY A 333 9.70 -0.28 14.57
CA GLY A 333 9.96 0.82 13.70
C GLY A 333 9.83 0.62 12.18
N HIS A 334 10.44 1.51 11.45
CA HIS A 334 10.26 1.61 10.00
C HIS A 334 11.43 0.95 9.24
N ALA A 335 11.40 -0.37 9.16
CA ALA A 335 12.44 -1.18 8.53
C ALA A 335 11.90 -2.05 7.38
N PRO A 336 12.72 -2.48 6.39
CA PRO A 336 14.11 -2.08 6.18
C PRO A 336 14.24 -0.67 5.60
N THR A 337 15.21 0.09 6.05
CA THR A 337 15.48 1.49 5.69
C THR A 337 14.25 2.40 5.80
N GLU A 338 14.19 3.16 6.89
CA GLU A 338 13.08 4.09 7.17
C GLU A 338 12.81 5.02 5.99
N GLY A 339 11.52 5.25 5.70
CA GLY A 339 11.08 6.09 4.59
C GLY A 339 11.25 5.47 3.21
N SER A 340 11.78 4.24 3.10
CA SER A 340 11.86 3.58 1.80
C SER A 340 10.46 3.27 1.25
N PRO A 341 10.27 3.30 -0.09
CA PRO A 341 8.95 3.08 -0.67
C PRO A 341 8.59 1.59 -0.83
N PHE A 342 9.33 0.65 -0.26
CA PHE A 342 9.30 -0.76 -0.67
C PHE A 342 8.79 -1.74 0.38
N ALA A 343 8.28 -1.26 1.50
CA ALA A 343 7.59 -2.10 2.47
C ALA A 343 6.52 -1.30 3.20
N LEU A 344 5.46 -1.98 3.62
CA LEU A 344 4.36 -1.34 4.35
C LEU A 344 4.86 -0.65 5.62
N MET A 345 5.77 -1.31 6.36
CA MET A 345 6.31 -0.77 7.61
C MET A 345 7.23 0.44 7.41
N THR A 346 7.73 0.68 6.22
CA THR A 346 8.58 1.85 5.92
C THR A 346 7.78 3.00 5.32
N ASN A 347 6.70 2.71 4.59
CA ASN A 347 5.87 3.72 3.94
C ASN A 347 4.48 3.16 3.62
N GLN A 348 3.45 3.61 4.33
CA GLN A 348 2.06 3.18 4.17
C GLN A 348 1.44 3.55 2.81
N ALA A 349 2.08 4.44 2.06
CA ALA A 349 1.70 4.86 0.71
C ALA A 349 2.79 4.58 -0.32
N GLY A 350 3.72 3.71 0.00
CA GLY A 350 4.87 3.40 -0.83
C GLY A 350 4.56 2.62 -2.10
N SER A 351 5.63 2.35 -2.83
CA SER A 351 5.59 1.63 -4.10
C SER A 351 5.24 0.16 -3.95
N SER A 352 5.52 -0.43 -2.82
CA SER A 352 5.16 -1.80 -2.49
C SER A 352 4.67 -1.85 -1.03
N LEU A 353 3.45 -2.33 -0.84
CA LEU A 353 2.79 -2.39 0.46
C LEU A 353 2.82 -3.83 1.02
N VAL A 354 3.90 -4.54 0.79
CA VAL A 354 4.12 -5.88 1.32
C VAL A 354 4.70 -5.83 2.73
N LEU A 355 4.57 -6.93 3.44
CA LEU A 355 5.35 -7.17 4.64
C LEU A 355 6.72 -7.72 4.23
N ALA A 356 7.81 -7.13 4.69
CA ALA A 356 9.16 -7.60 4.42
C ALA A 356 9.36 -9.04 4.93
N ALA A 357 10.21 -9.82 4.28
CA ALA A 357 10.42 -11.22 4.66
C ALA A 357 10.95 -11.37 6.08
N TRP A 358 11.79 -10.44 6.54
CA TRP A 358 12.26 -10.43 7.93
C TRP A 358 11.10 -10.25 8.92
N ASP A 359 10.18 -9.32 8.64
CA ASP A 359 9.01 -9.09 9.48
C ASP A 359 8.11 -10.34 9.54
N GLN A 360 7.91 -11.00 8.39
CA GLN A 360 7.17 -12.26 8.33
C GLN A 360 7.88 -13.36 9.15
N LEU A 361 9.22 -13.41 9.12
CA LEU A 361 10.01 -14.38 9.88
C LEU A 361 9.83 -14.18 11.39
N ILE A 362 9.96 -12.95 11.87
CA ILE A 362 9.90 -12.68 13.32
C ILE A 362 8.47 -12.81 13.88
N LEU A 363 7.43 -12.56 13.05
CA LEU A 363 6.03 -12.81 13.39
C LEU A 363 5.64 -14.31 13.30
N ASP A 364 6.54 -15.16 12.82
CA ASP A 364 6.25 -16.57 12.53
C ASP A 364 5.07 -16.76 11.55
N TRP A 365 4.92 -15.82 10.62
CA TRP A 365 3.81 -15.81 9.65
C TRP A 365 4.12 -16.59 8.37
N GLN A 366 5.38 -16.86 8.06
CA GLN A 366 5.77 -17.66 6.91
C GLN A 366 5.27 -19.12 7.03
N ILE A 367 5.11 -19.77 5.89
CA ILE A 367 5.00 -21.24 5.82
C ILE A 367 6.41 -21.80 5.86
N ALA A 368 6.59 -22.97 6.47
CA ALA A 368 7.86 -23.70 6.41
C ALA A 368 8.34 -23.80 4.95
N ASP A 369 9.64 -23.66 4.75
CA ASP A 369 10.32 -23.73 3.45
C ASP A 369 10.05 -22.56 2.47
N GLN A 370 9.22 -21.57 2.81
CA GLN A 370 9.09 -20.36 1.99
C GLN A 370 10.36 -19.49 2.02
N PHE A 371 11.22 -19.67 3.00
CA PHE A 371 12.50 -18.96 3.07
C PHE A 371 13.64 -19.96 2.94
N TYR A 372 14.46 -19.74 1.90
CA TYR A 372 15.70 -20.49 1.73
C TYR A 372 16.72 -19.97 2.73
N CYS A 373 17.15 -20.83 3.65
CA CYS A 373 18.04 -20.47 4.75
C CYS A 373 19.36 -21.23 4.67
N VAL A 374 20.47 -20.48 4.81
CA VAL A 374 21.83 -21.03 4.83
C VAL A 374 22.76 -20.15 5.65
N SER A 375 23.69 -20.72 6.38
CA SER A 375 24.81 -19.97 6.97
C SER A 375 25.88 -19.67 5.93
N VAL A 376 26.53 -18.50 6.00
CA VAL A 376 27.59 -18.11 5.06
C VAL A 376 28.73 -19.13 5.04
N GLY A 377 29.01 -19.78 6.18
CA GLY A 377 30.02 -20.85 6.27
C GLY A 377 29.72 -22.06 5.41
N LYS A 378 28.43 -22.42 5.27
CA LYS A 378 27.96 -23.57 4.48
C LYS A 378 27.42 -23.18 3.11
N LEU A 379 27.48 -21.89 2.76
CA LEU A 379 26.98 -21.42 1.47
C LEU A 379 27.77 -22.05 0.33
N GLU A 380 27.08 -22.83 -0.49
CA GLU A 380 27.57 -23.33 -1.78
C GLU A 380 26.85 -22.54 -2.90
N LYS A 381 27.35 -22.64 -4.13
CA LYS A 381 26.69 -22.05 -5.27
C LYS A 381 25.32 -22.67 -5.47
N ALA A 382 24.27 -21.86 -5.36
CA ALA A 382 22.89 -22.29 -5.54
C ALA A 382 22.14 -21.32 -6.44
N THR A 383 21.23 -21.86 -7.25
CA THR A 383 20.32 -21.06 -8.06
C THR A 383 18.90 -21.32 -7.60
N ILE A 384 18.25 -20.26 -7.14
CA ILE A 384 16.92 -20.28 -6.53
C ILE A 384 15.95 -19.44 -7.37
N LYS A 385 14.75 -19.94 -7.59
CA LYS A 385 13.68 -19.21 -8.22
C LYS A 385 12.81 -18.55 -7.16
N LEU A 386 12.81 -17.22 -7.10
CA LEU A 386 12.06 -16.44 -6.12
C LEU A 386 10.68 -16.05 -6.64
N SER A 387 9.68 -16.31 -5.82
CA SER A 387 8.35 -15.74 -5.97
C SER A 387 8.33 -14.32 -5.37
N PRO A 388 7.80 -13.32 -6.09
CA PRO A 388 7.65 -11.98 -5.54
C PRO A 388 6.81 -11.96 -4.26
N LEU A 389 7.17 -11.11 -3.30
CA LEU A 389 6.42 -10.99 -2.03
C LEU A 389 4.98 -10.53 -2.24
N GLU A 390 4.72 -9.77 -3.30
CA GLU A 390 3.39 -9.26 -3.65
C GLU A 390 2.40 -10.37 -4.01
N ARG A 391 2.87 -11.57 -4.37
CA ARG A 391 2.02 -12.66 -4.86
C ARG A 391 1.59 -13.62 -3.76
N ASP A 392 0.34 -14.05 -3.85
CA ASP A 392 -0.22 -15.09 -3.02
C ASP A 392 -0.10 -16.44 -3.76
N GLU A 393 1.12 -16.99 -3.79
CA GLU A 393 1.44 -18.27 -4.43
C GLU A 393 2.44 -19.05 -3.60
N ILE A 394 2.43 -20.38 -3.74
CA ILE A 394 3.40 -21.26 -3.08
C ILE A 394 4.73 -21.16 -3.82
N GLY A 395 5.75 -20.65 -3.16
CA GLY A 395 7.09 -20.50 -3.70
C GLY A 395 8.06 -19.95 -2.67
N THR A 396 9.35 -20.07 -2.96
CA THR A 396 10.39 -19.45 -2.14
C THR A 396 10.28 -17.94 -2.23
N LYS A 397 10.02 -17.27 -1.11
CA LYS A 397 9.74 -15.82 -1.03
C LYS A 397 10.99 -15.00 -0.77
N ALA A 398 11.95 -15.55 -0.06
CA ALA A 398 13.23 -14.91 0.22
C ALA A 398 14.35 -15.92 0.37
N ILE A 399 15.57 -15.42 0.14
CA ILE A 399 16.79 -16.09 0.52
C ILE A 399 17.35 -15.38 1.75
N MET A 400 17.71 -16.13 2.78
CA MET A 400 18.31 -15.62 3.99
C MET A 400 19.67 -16.27 4.20
N VAL A 401 20.72 -15.45 4.28
CA VAL A 401 22.08 -15.93 4.55
C VAL A 401 22.48 -15.46 5.94
N ARG A 402 22.64 -16.39 6.86
CA ARG A 402 23.13 -16.13 8.20
C ARG A 402 24.63 -15.77 8.15
N LEU A 403 24.96 -14.52 8.44
CA LEU A 403 26.33 -13.99 8.39
C LEU A 403 27.10 -14.24 9.69
N SER A 404 26.43 -14.01 10.83
CA SER A 404 27.00 -14.14 12.17
C SER A 404 25.93 -14.55 13.19
N SER A 405 26.24 -14.51 14.50
CA SER A 405 25.25 -14.74 15.56
C SER A 405 24.12 -13.72 15.60
N HIS A 406 24.29 -12.55 14.97
CA HIS A 406 23.33 -11.43 15.05
C HIS A 406 23.06 -10.78 13.69
N GLU A 407 23.70 -11.23 12.61
CA GLU A 407 23.50 -10.64 11.27
C GLU A 407 22.93 -11.63 10.30
N VAL A 408 21.96 -11.19 9.51
CA VAL A 408 21.32 -11.94 8.41
C VAL A 408 21.23 -11.06 7.18
N LEU A 409 21.64 -11.58 6.03
CA LEU A 409 21.40 -10.96 4.74
C LEU A 409 20.10 -11.53 4.17
N VAL A 410 19.17 -10.65 3.79
CA VAL A 410 17.87 -11.03 3.24
C VAL A 410 17.78 -10.54 1.80
N ILE A 411 17.35 -11.43 0.90
CA ILE A 411 17.21 -11.19 -0.54
C ILE A 411 15.76 -11.47 -0.92
N GLU A 412 15.08 -10.50 -1.46
CA GLU A 412 13.65 -10.55 -1.81
C GLU A 412 13.41 -10.14 -3.25
N SER A 413 12.45 -10.80 -3.91
CA SER A 413 11.96 -10.39 -5.23
C SER A 413 10.77 -9.46 -5.09
N ARG A 414 10.70 -8.43 -5.95
CA ARG A 414 9.63 -7.43 -6.01
C ARG A 414 9.00 -7.36 -7.38
N ARG A 415 7.68 -7.16 -7.41
CA ARG A 415 6.90 -6.99 -8.65
C ARG A 415 5.81 -5.95 -8.49
N ARG A 416 5.43 -5.39 -9.64
CA ARG A 416 4.29 -4.48 -9.75
C ARG A 416 2.98 -5.28 -9.84
N ASP A 417 2.66 -5.98 -8.76
CA ASP A 417 1.49 -6.85 -8.65
C ASP A 417 0.42 -6.27 -7.69
N LYS A 418 -0.45 -7.12 -7.15
CA LYS A 418 -1.64 -6.81 -6.36
C LYS A 418 -1.46 -5.71 -5.31
N TRP A 419 -0.34 -5.70 -4.59
CA TRP A 419 -0.11 -4.75 -3.49
C TRP A 419 0.69 -3.52 -3.89
N SER A 420 1.06 -3.41 -5.13
CA SER A 420 1.81 -2.27 -5.65
C SER A 420 1.22 -1.67 -6.92
N SER A 421 0.41 -2.40 -7.66
CA SER A 421 -0.12 -1.92 -8.94
C SER A 421 -1.18 -0.82 -8.79
N GLY A 422 -1.02 0.25 -9.55
CA GLY A 422 -2.00 1.32 -9.68
C GLY A 422 -1.96 2.40 -8.60
N GLN A 423 -1.12 2.25 -7.59
CA GLN A 423 -0.89 3.31 -6.63
C GLN A 423 0.25 4.23 -7.09
N LYS A 424 0.18 5.47 -6.70
CA LYS A 424 1.27 6.43 -6.82
C LYS A 424 1.76 6.72 -5.42
N ASP A 425 3.07 6.89 -5.28
CA ASP A 425 3.62 7.39 -4.03
C ASP A 425 3.23 8.86 -3.81
N TRP A 426 3.69 9.43 -2.72
CA TRP A 426 3.43 10.83 -2.36
C TRP A 426 3.91 11.83 -3.42
N ALA A 427 4.93 11.48 -4.19
CA ALA A 427 5.47 12.29 -5.27
C ALA A 427 4.71 12.11 -6.59
N GLY A 428 3.69 11.24 -6.64
CA GLY A 428 2.93 10.92 -7.83
C GLY A 428 3.70 10.03 -8.82
N LEU A 429 4.80 9.40 -8.38
CA LEU A 429 5.56 8.46 -9.20
C LEU A 429 4.83 7.14 -9.35
N PRO A 430 4.98 6.46 -10.50
CA PRO A 430 4.42 5.13 -10.70
C PRO A 430 4.93 4.19 -9.62
N VAL A 431 3.99 3.55 -8.95
CA VAL A 431 4.24 2.62 -7.87
C VAL A 431 4.64 1.28 -8.44
N GLY A 432 5.68 0.70 -7.91
CA GLY A 432 6.17 -0.61 -8.28
C GLY A 432 7.44 -0.56 -9.14
N PHE A 433 8.35 -1.42 -8.81
CA PHE A 433 9.55 -1.70 -9.56
C PHE A 433 9.71 -3.22 -9.69
N TYR A 434 10.64 -3.61 -10.54
CA TYR A 434 10.99 -5.01 -10.77
C TYR A 434 12.45 -5.23 -10.40
N GLY A 435 12.74 -6.30 -9.70
CA GLY A 435 14.10 -6.64 -9.34
C GLY A 435 14.21 -7.20 -7.93
N LEU A 436 15.44 -7.33 -7.47
CA LEU A 436 15.72 -7.78 -6.12
C LEU A 436 16.00 -6.60 -5.22
N LEU A 437 15.56 -6.71 -3.98
CA LEU A 437 16.03 -5.94 -2.85
C LEU A 437 16.87 -6.82 -1.95
N VAL A 438 18.01 -6.30 -1.51
CA VAL A 438 18.89 -6.96 -0.56
C VAL A 438 19.07 -6.03 0.64
N TYR A 439 18.82 -6.56 1.84
CA TYR A 439 19.07 -5.81 3.07
C TYR A 439 19.77 -6.67 4.11
N LYS A 440 20.55 -6.01 4.94
CA LYS A 440 21.22 -6.62 6.08
C LYS A 440 20.45 -6.30 7.35
N VAL A 441 20.17 -7.33 8.12
CA VAL A 441 19.63 -7.24 9.47
C VAL A 441 20.77 -7.39 10.46
N ASP A 442 20.78 -6.53 11.49
CA ASP A 442 21.70 -6.59 12.61
C ASP A 442 20.92 -6.46 13.92
N THR A 443 20.76 -7.57 14.63
CA THR A 443 19.94 -7.63 15.85
C THR A 443 20.62 -7.06 17.10
N THR A 444 21.79 -6.47 16.96
CA THR A 444 22.46 -5.70 18.04
C THR A 444 22.02 -4.24 18.07
N LYS A 445 21.43 -3.74 16.97
CA LYS A 445 21.10 -2.33 16.80
C LYS A 445 19.71 -2.00 17.32
N ASP A 446 19.59 -0.87 18.01
CA ASP A 446 18.31 -0.34 18.40
C ASP A 446 17.61 0.33 17.20
N SER A 447 16.33 0.04 16.99
CA SER A 447 15.64 0.18 15.71
C SER A 447 15.29 1.58 15.28
N ASN A 448 15.34 2.57 16.16
CA ASN A 448 14.52 3.76 15.97
C ASN A 448 15.21 4.95 15.32
N ARG A 449 16.39 4.82 14.72
CA ARG A 449 17.03 6.01 14.16
C ARG A 449 17.77 5.75 12.86
N VAL A 450 17.25 6.34 11.80
CA VAL A 450 17.90 6.48 10.48
C VAL A 450 19.32 7.03 10.61
N GLU A 451 19.53 7.97 11.53
CA GLU A 451 20.80 8.67 11.75
C GLU A 451 21.94 7.77 12.25
N THR A 452 21.60 6.63 12.85
CA THR A 452 22.59 5.71 13.43
C THR A 452 22.66 4.35 12.71
N GLY A 453 21.98 4.20 11.59
CA GLY A 453 21.78 2.92 10.91
C GLY A 453 20.76 2.04 11.64
N GLY A 454 19.60 1.80 11.03
CA GLY A 454 18.56 0.94 11.57
C GLY A 454 19.00 -0.51 11.74
N PHE A 455 18.20 -1.31 12.42
CA PHE A 455 18.49 -2.74 12.57
C PHE A 455 18.39 -3.50 11.23
N ALA A 456 17.74 -2.93 10.20
CA ALA A 456 17.66 -3.48 8.87
C ALA A 456 17.80 -2.37 7.82
N ASP A 457 18.85 -2.47 6.99
CA ASP A 457 19.13 -1.50 5.94
C ASP A 457 19.38 -2.17 4.58
N PHE A 458 18.84 -1.56 3.52
CA PHE A 458 19.10 -1.98 2.15
C PHE A 458 20.56 -1.78 1.78
N VAL A 459 21.12 -2.77 1.10
CA VAL A 459 22.49 -2.74 0.59
C VAL A 459 22.51 -2.09 -0.79
N SER A 460 23.32 -1.06 -0.96
CA SER A 460 23.54 -0.42 -2.25
C SER A 460 24.60 -1.17 -3.05
N ASN A 461 24.37 -1.34 -4.36
CA ASN A 461 25.34 -1.92 -5.28
C ASN A 461 26.29 -0.79 -5.79
N PRO A 462 27.56 -0.77 -5.41
CA PRO A 462 28.48 0.30 -5.80
C PRO A 462 28.87 0.25 -7.28
N ASN A 463 28.58 -0.85 -7.98
CA ASN A 463 28.99 -1.06 -9.36
C ASN A 463 27.95 -0.62 -10.39
N VAL A 464 26.81 -0.07 -9.94
CA VAL A 464 25.72 0.39 -10.82
C VAL A 464 25.40 1.86 -10.56
N SER A 465 24.61 2.46 -11.45
CA SER A 465 24.13 3.83 -11.30
C SER A 465 22.72 3.95 -11.85
N HIS A 466 21.72 3.68 -11.00
CA HIS A 466 20.32 3.68 -11.39
C HIS A 466 19.63 5.04 -11.23
N GLY A 467 20.23 5.96 -10.49
CA GLY A 467 19.60 7.21 -10.07
C GLY A 467 18.73 7.02 -8.83
N ASP A 468 18.23 8.13 -8.31
CA ASP A 468 17.45 8.13 -7.08
C ASP A 468 15.94 8.03 -7.36
N PHE A 469 15.22 7.43 -6.44
CA PHE A 469 13.76 7.43 -6.36
C PHE A 469 13.32 8.34 -5.22
N LEU A 470 12.09 8.84 -5.29
CA LEU A 470 11.52 9.56 -4.16
C LEU A 470 10.97 8.56 -3.13
N GLY A 471 11.48 8.68 -1.91
CA GLY A 471 10.97 7.99 -0.74
C GLY A 471 9.91 8.80 -0.01
N MET A 472 9.59 8.40 1.21
CA MET A 472 8.70 9.12 2.11
C MET A 472 9.28 10.50 2.45
N TYR A 473 8.44 11.50 2.65
CA TYR A 473 8.83 12.88 2.97
C TYR A 473 9.77 13.55 1.95
N SER A 474 9.68 13.15 0.68
CA SER A 474 10.55 13.64 -0.39
C SER A 474 12.03 13.33 -0.18
N ALA A 475 12.38 12.37 0.66
CA ALA A 475 13.73 11.88 0.79
C ALA A 475 14.13 11.08 -0.47
N ALA A 476 15.35 11.25 -0.93
CA ALA A 476 15.90 10.46 -2.03
C ALA A 476 16.13 9.02 -1.54
N PHE A 477 15.65 8.04 -2.31
CA PHE A 477 15.98 6.63 -2.14
C PHE A 477 16.99 6.23 -3.22
N ASP A 478 18.16 5.77 -2.80
CA ASP A 478 19.22 5.33 -3.70
C ASP A 478 18.78 4.13 -4.56
N GLY A 479 18.61 4.36 -5.85
CA GLY A 479 18.18 3.34 -6.81
C GLY A 479 19.18 2.19 -6.98
N ASN A 480 20.45 2.39 -6.59
CA ASN A 480 21.47 1.34 -6.61
C ASN A 480 21.20 0.21 -5.61
N ARG A 481 20.20 0.37 -4.74
CA ARG A 481 19.71 -0.68 -3.84
C ARG A 481 18.81 -1.71 -4.53
N ILE A 482 18.47 -1.48 -5.81
CA ILE A 482 17.70 -2.42 -6.62
C ILE A 482 18.67 -3.16 -7.55
N ILE A 483 18.54 -4.48 -7.65
CA ILE A 483 19.32 -5.31 -8.56
C ILE A 483 18.43 -5.73 -9.71
N TYR A 484 18.86 -5.41 -10.93
CA TYR A 484 18.18 -5.78 -12.16
C TYR A 484 18.79 -7.02 -12.83
N GLU A 485 18.08 -7.60 -13.80
CA GLU A 485 18.59 -8.75 -14.58
C GLU A 485 19.95 -8.44 -15.22
N GLY A 486 20.89 -9.34 -15.00
CA GLY A 486 22.27 -9.26 -15.46
C GLY A 486 23.20 -8.48 -14.55
N GLU A 487 22.74 -8.07 -13.36
CA GLU A 487 23.58 -7.40 -12.35
C GLU A 487 23.97 -8.37 -11.23
N THR A 488 25.15 -8.11 -10.68
CA THR A 488 25.73 -8.83 -9.53
C THR A 488 25.95 -7.85 -8.38
N LEU A 489 25.50 -8.18 -7.19
CA LEU A 489 25.87 -7.53 -5.95
C LEU A 489 26.81 -8.44 -5.16
N VAL A 490 27.98 -7.93 -4.79
CA VAL A 490 28.91 -8.62 -3.87
C VAL A 490 28.89 -7.88 -2.53
N THR A 491 28.49 -8.58 -1.48
CA THR A 491 28.40 -7.99 -0.14
C THR A 491 28.52 -9.07 0.95
N ASN A 492 29.16 -8.74 2.07
CA ASN A 492 29.29 -9.60 3.25
C ASN A 492 29.77 -11.04 2.95
N GLY A 493 30.66 -11.21 1.98
CA GLY A 493 31.18 -12.53 1.57
C GLY A 493 30.21 -13.34 0.70
N VAL A 494 29.15 -12.70 0.17
CA VAL A 494 28.14 -13.32 -0.68
C VAL A 494 28.10 -12.59 -2.04
N SER A 495 28.12 -13.36 -3.12
CA SER A 495 27.79 -12.90 -4.48
C SER A 495 26.33 -13.24 -4.78
N ILE A 496 25.58 -12.26 -5.28
CA ILE A 496 24.16 -12.35 -5.58
C ILE A 496 23.95 -11.92 -7.01
N ASP A 497 23.58 -12.84 -7.89
CA ASP A 497 23.37 -12.60 -9.31
C ASP A 497 21.91 -12.73 -9.67
N LEU A 498 21.27 -11.69 -10.20
CA LEU A 498 19.95 -11.81 -10.83
C LEU A 498 20.16 -12.28 -12.28
N THR A 499 20.11 -13.58 -12.48
CA THR A 499 20.45 -14.20 -13.77
C THR A 499 19.30 -14.14 -14.77
N LYS A 500 18.05 -14.17 -14.28
CA LYS A 500 16.85 -14.05 -15.12
C LYS A 500 15.72 -13.40 -14.32
N SER A 501 15.01 -12.49 -14.97
CA SER A 501 13.76 -11.91 -14.47
C SER A 501 12.62 -12.22 -15.43
N GLY A 502 11.42 -12.34 -14.94
CA GLY A 502 10.25 -12.69 -15.77
C GLY A 502 9.03 -12.72 -14.86
N ASP A 503 8.24 -13.78 -14.93
CA ASP A 503 7.19 -14.02 -13.93
C ASP A 503 7.79 -14.14 -12.52
N HIS A 504 8.95 -14.78 -12.42
CA HIS A 504 9.73 -14.97 -11.19
C HIS A 504 11.20 -14.60 -11.43
N ASP A 505 11.93 -14.36 -10.36
CA ASP A 505 13.35 -14.07 -10.43
C ASP A 505 14.19 -15.33 -10.20
N GLN A 506 15.15 -15.56 -11.07
CA GLN A 506 16.16 -16.61 -10.90
C GLN A 506 17.42 -15.98 -10.33
N VAL A 507 17.73 -16.30 -9.10
CA VAL A 507 18.83 -15.74 -8.33
C VAL A 507 19.89 -16.80 -8.10
N THR A 508 21.13 -16.50 -8.44
CA THR A 508 22.28 -17.34 -8.09
C THR A 508 23.03 -16.69 -6.94
N ILE A 509 23.23 -17.45 -5.88
CA ILE A 509 24.05 -17.04 -4.74
C ILE A 509 25.28 -17.94 -4.62
N SER A 510 26.42 -17.37 -4.19
CA SER A 510 27.67 -18.09 -3.92
C SER A 510 28.54 -17.34 -2.93
N LYS A 511 29.57 -17.99 -2.39
CA LYS A 511 30.66 -17.26 -1.70
C LYS A 511 31.37 -16.37 -2.70
N SER A 512 31.70 -15.15 -2.27
CA SER A 512 32.46 -14.15 -3.07
C SER A 512 33.94 -14.29 -2.85
#